data_ded275835f09b91b924aa513ecca3533
#
_entry.id   ded275835f09b91b924aa513ecca3533
#
_cell.length_a   1.000
_cell.length_b   1.000
_cell.length_c   1.000
_cell.angle_alpha   90.00
_cell.angle_beta   90.00
_cell.angle_gamma   90.00
#
_symmetry.space_group_name_H-M   'P 1'
#
loop_
_entity.id
_entity.type
_entity.pdbx_description
1 polymer ?
#
loop_
_entity_poly.entity_id
_entity_poly.type
_entity_poly.pdbx_seq_one_letter_code
_entity_poly.pdbx_strand_id
1 'polypeptide(L)'
;MATQEWRRGFVIPFWGNEHQQLHYITEAFNNRSDVFRWRREGWDIPEQKFVGSLCDMRNTQPVYNDQVISWAESEFKLKNIGTSYYRMDTGTILPMHGDIYRRYIELFNCTLGSIERIIVFLEDWQSGHYLEIDGVPIVDWKKGDYVKWRGDVAHMAANLGTDPRYTLQITGHI
;
A
#
# COMPACT_ATOMS: atom_id res chain seq x y z
N MET A 1 13.44 22.22 -11.20
CA MET A 1 12.25 21.74 -10.50
C MET A 1 12.42 20.23 -10.37
N ALA A 2 12.43 19.68 -9.15
CA ALA A 2 12.45 18.23 -8.97
C ALA A 2 11.16 17.66 -9.61
N THR A 3 11.30 16.68 -10.46
CA THR A 3 10.15 15.98 -11.03
C THR A 3 9.49 15.20 -9.88
N GLN A 4 8.23 15.49 -9.62
CA GLN A 4 7.46 14.76 -8.62
C GLN A 4 7.49 13.26 -8.97
N GLU A 5 8.06 12.44 -8.10
CA GLU A 5 8.28 11.01 -8.35
C GLU A 5 7.01 10.16 -8.17
N TRP A 6 5.92 10.79 -7.74
CA TRP A 6 4.62 10.15 -7.55
C TRP A 6 3.49 10.97 -8.17
N ARG A 7 2.35 10.34 -8.42
CA ARG A 7 1.15 11.00 -8.96
C ARG A 7 -0.14 10.38 -8.42
N ARG A 8 -1.21 11.20 -8.42
CA ARG A 8 -2.59 10.77 -8.14
C ARG A 8 -3.32 10.46 -9.43
N GLY A 9 -4.34 9.61 -9.32
CA GLY A 9 -5.30 9.33 -10.38
C GLY A 9 -6.58 8.72 -9.80
N PHE A 10 -7.48 8.31 -10.69
CA PHE A 10 -8.77 7.76 -10.33
C PHE A 10 -9.11 6.57 -11.23
N VAL A 11 -9.66 5.53 -10.63
CA VAL A 11 -10.28 4.40 -11.33
C VAL A 11 -11.75 4.33 -10.92
N ILE A 12 -12.64 4.16 -11.88
CA ILE A 12 -14.07 3.95 -11.58
C ILE A 12 -14.17 2.66 -10.75
N PRO A 13 -14.68 2.73 -9.51
CA PRO A 13 -14.77 1.56 -8.66
C PRO A 13 -15.66 0.47 -9.27
N PHE A 14 -15.13 -0.72 -9.44
CA PHE A 14 -15.84 -1.92 -9.89
C PHE A 14 -15.98 -2.95 -8.75
N TRP A 15 -15.70 -2.55 -7.51
CA TRP A 15 -15.83 -3.34 -6.29
C TRP A 15 -16.89 -2.77 -5.36
N GLY A 16 -17.50 -3.63 -4.54
CA GLY A 16 -18.39 -3.26 -3.44
C GLY A 16 -17.64 -3.12 -2.12
N ASN A 17 -18.04 -3.91 -1.13
CA ASN A 17 -17.46 -3.95 0.22
C ASN A 17 -16.83 -5.33 0.55
N GLU A 18 -16.57 -6.15 -0.46
CA GLU A 18 -16.06 -7.52 -0.31
C GLU A 18 -14.70 -7.53 0.42
N HIS A 19 -13.91 -6.48 0.23
CA HIS A 19 -12.61 -6.30 0.91
C HIS A 19 -12.73 -6.29 2.45
N GLN A 20 -13.87 -5.87 3.01
CA GLN A 20 -14.09 -5.86 4.46
C GLN A 20 -14.25 -7.26 5.05
N GLN A 21 -14.61 -8.24 4.22
CA GLN A 21 -14.89 -9.62 4.63
C GLN A 21 -13.73 -10.59 4.35
N LEU A 22 -12.61 -10.09 3.81
CA LEU A 22 -11.44 -10.91 3.53
C LEU A 22 -10.77 -11.36 4.83
N HIS A 23 -10.06 -12.48 4.76
CA HIS A 23 -9.23 -12.96 5.86
C HIS A 23 -7.91 -12.17 5.89
N TYR A 24 -7.75 -11.32 6.89
CA TYR A 24 -6.55 -10.52 7.12
C TYR A 24 -5.67 -11.16 8.19
N ILE A 25 -4.37 -11.24 7.92
CA ILE A 25 -3.35 -11.72 8.85
C ILE A 25 -2.35 -10.60 9.13
N THR A 26 -1.95 -10.47 10.39
CA THR A 26 -0.90 -9.53 10.81
C THR A 26 0.41 -10.28 10.92
N GLU A 27 1.39 -9.86 10.12
CA GLU A 27 2.76 -10.37 10.18
C GLU A 27 3.69 -9.29 10.74
N ALA A 28 4.78 -9.70 11.38
CA ALA A 28 5.80 -8.75 11.82
C ALA A 28 6.42 -8.04 10.61
N PHE A 29 6.72 -6.75 10.77
CA PHE A 29 7.41 -6.00 9.73
C PHE A 29 8.79 -6.62 9.47
N ASN A 30 9.03 -7.04 8.25
CA ASN A 30 10.18 -7.88 7.92
C ASN A 30 11.52 -7.11 7.80
N ASN A 31 11.47 -5.80 7.53
CA ASN A 31 12.67 -4.97 7.50
C ASN A 31 13.07 -4.53 8.91
N ARG A 32 13.89 -5.35 9.57
CA ARG A 32 14.35 -5.10 10.94
C ARG A 32 15.17 -3.83 11.08
N SER A 33 15.90 -3.40 10.06
CA SER A 33 16.68 -2.15 10.10
C SER A 33 15.77 -0.92 10.22
N ASP A 34 14.62 -0.90 9.56
CA ASP A 34 13.63 0.16 9.74
C ASP A 34 13.04 0.16 11.15
N VAL A 35 12.69 -1.00 11.70
CA VAL A 35 12.20 -1.10 13.08
C VAL A 35 13.23 -0.52 14.08
N PHE A 36 14.51 -0.85 13.94
CA PHE A 36 15.58 -0.27 14.76
C PHE A 36 15.71 1.24 14.58
N ARG A 37 15.60 1.72 13.36
CA ARG A 37 15.62 3.16 13.06
C ARG A 37 14.45 3.87 13.72
N TRP A 38 13.22 3.38 13.56
CA TRP A 38 12.03 3.95 14.17
C TRP A 38 12.12 4.01 15.69
N ARG A 39 12.65 2.96 16.33
CA ARG A 39 12.89 2.97 17.79
C ARG A 39 13.85 4.10 18.21
N ARG A 40 14.92 4.32 17.46
CA ARG A 40 15.86 5.44 17.73
C ARG A 40 15.24 6.81 17.45
N GLU A 41 14.31 6.90 16.52
CA GLU A 41 13.56 8.12 16.22
C GLU A 41 12.48 8.43 17.26
N GLY A 42 12.27 7.55 18.24
CA GLY A 42 11.34 7.77 19.36
C GLY A 42 9.94 7.14 19.16
N TRP A 43 9.74 6.31 18.14
CA TRP A 43 8.49 5.57 17.98
C TRP A 43 8.37 4.47 19.04
N ASP A 44 7.79 4.81 20.21
CA ASP A 44 7.60 3.88 21.33
C ASP A 44 6.18 3.31 21.37
N ILE A 45 5.81 2.59 20.30
CA ILE A 45 4.54 1.87 20.17
C ILE A 45 4.79 0.35 20.08
N PRO A 46 3.82 -0.50 20.42
CA PRO A 46 3.96 -1.94 20.26
C PRO A 46 4.33 -2.31 18.83
N GLU A 47 5.26 -3.25 18.63
CA GLU A 47 5.78 -3.59 17.30
C GLU A 47 4.69 -4.04 16.32
N GLN A 48 3.68 -4.76 16.80
CA GLN A 48 2.53 -5.16 16.00
C GLN A 48 1.66 -3.99 15.51
N LYS A 49 1.90 -2.78 16.03
CA LYS A 49 1.25 -1.55 15.58
C LYS A 49 2.04 -0.81 14.49
N PHE A 50 3.25 -1.25 14.16
CA PHE A 50 4.02 -0.72 13.03
C PHE A 50 3.54 -1.21 11.67
N VAL A 51 2.68 -2.21 11.63
CA VAL A 51 2.22 -2.81 10.38
C VAL A 51 0.73 -3.12 10.46
N GLY A 52 0.04 -2.93 9.37
CA GLY A 52 -1.35 -3.39 9.24
C GLY A 52 -1.42 -4.88 8.92
N SER A 53 -2.61 -5.33 8.56
CA SER A 53 -2.87 -6.72 8.20
C SER A 53 -3.01 -6.86 6.69
N LEU A 54 -2.42 -7.92 6.15
CA LEU A 54 -2.50 -8.28 4.73
C LEU A 54 -3.56 -9.38 4.53
N CYS A 55 -4.30 -9.31 3.43
CA CYS A 55 -5.16 -10.41 3.03
C CYS A 55 -4.30 -11.63 2.67
N ASP A 56 -4.67 -12.79 3.18
CA ASP A 56 -4.07 -14.05 2.75
C ASP A 56 -4.57 -14.45 1.36
N MET A 57 -3.97 -13.89 0.33
CA MET A 57 -4.33 -14.09 -1.08
C MET A 57 -4.18 -15.53 -1.57
N ARG A 58 -3.52 -16.40 -0.80
CA ARG A 58 -3.40 -17.83 -1.13
C ARG A 58 -4.70 -18.59 -0.84
N ASN A 59 -5.43 -18.15 0.17
CA ASN A 59 -6.66 -18.82 0.62
C ASN A 59 -7.92 -18.08 0.18
N THR A 60 -7.89 -16.76 0.13
CA THR A 60 -9.04 -15.93 -0.24
C THR A 60 -8.62 -14.79 -1.15
N GLN A 61 -9.29 -14.69 -2.31
CA GLN A 61 -9.12 -13.55 -3.20
C GLN A 61 -10.48 -12.92 -3.46
N PRO A 62 -10.59 -11.58 -3.52
CA PRO A 62 -11.82 -10.95 -4.00
C PRO A 62 -12.12 -11.39 -5.43
N VAL A 63 -13.39 -11.59 -5.74
CA VAL A 63 -13.87 -12.02 -7.06
C VAL A 63 -13.45 -11.07 -8.19
N TYR A 64 -13.19 -9.81 -7.87
CA TYR A 64 -12.75 -8.78 -8.82
C TYR A 64 -11.22 -8.65 -8.97
N ASN A 65 -10.42 -9.52 -8.32
CA ASN A 65 -8.96 -9.38 -8.36
C ASN A 65 -8.37 -9.47 -9.77
N ASP A 66 -8.91 -10.36 -10.61
CA ASP A 66 -8.48 -10.47 -12.02
C ASP A 66 -8.79 -9.20 -12.82
N GLN A 67 -9.89 -8.51 -12.50
CA GLN A 67 -10.21 -7.23 -13.10
C GLN A 67 -9.23 -6.13 -12.67
N VAL A 68 -8.76 -6.14 -11.42
CA VAL A 68 -7.69 -5.26 -10.93
C VAL A 68 -6.40 -5.47 -11.73
N ILE A 69 -6.00 -6.74 -11.91
CA ILE A 69 -4.79 -7.08 -12.68
C ILE A 69 -4.91 -6.58 -14.12
N SER A 70 -6.02 -6.90 -14.80
CA SER A 70 -6.27 -6.48 -16.18
C SER A 70 -6.28 -4.95 -16.34
N TRP A 71 -6.86 -4.24 -15.36
CA TRP A 71 -6.81 -2.77 -15.34
C TRP A 71 -5.37 -2.26 -15.22
N ALA A 72 -4.60 -2.78 -14.28
CA ALA A 72 -3.23 -2.33 -14.07
C ALA A 72 -2.31 -2.64 -15.27
N GLU A 73 -2.51 -3.80 -15.93
CA GLU A 73 -1.82 -4.15 -17.17
C GLU A 73 -2.15 -3.18 -18.30
N SER A 74 -3.43 -2.88 -18.50
CA SER A 74 -3.86 -2.03 -19.61
C SER A 74 -3.52 -0.57 -19.41
N GLU A 75 -3.72 -0.03 -18.19
CA GLU A 75 -3.55 1.39 -17.87
C GLU A 75 -2.07 1.78 -17.73
N PHE A 76 -1.28 0.95 -17.06
CA PHE A 76 0.12 1.28 -16.73
C PHE A 76 1.15 0.46 -17.49
N LYS A 77 0.72 -0.51 -18.31
CA LYS A 77 1.60 -1.42 -19.06
C LYS A 77 2.51 -2.25 -18.13
N LEU A 78 2.00 -2.56 -16.95
CA LEU A 78 2.73 -3.36 -15.97
C LEU A 78 2.75 -4.83 -16.34
N LYS A 79 3.82 -5.51 -15.94
CA LYS A 79 4.02 -6.95 -16.02
C LYS A 79 4.18 -7.54 -14.63
N ASN A 80 3.95 -8.86 -14.51
CA ASN A 80 4.16 -9.63 -13.29
C ASN A 80 3.48 -8.98 -12.07
N ILE A 81 2.21 -8.63 -12.22
CA ILE A 81 1.45 -7.88 -11.25
C ILE A 81 1.15 -8.75 -10.03
N GLY A 82 1.55 -8.24 -8.86
CA GLY A 82 1.12 -8.72 -7.55
C GLY A 82 0.12 -7.76 -6.93
N THR A 83 -0.93 -8.31 -6.34
CA THR A 83 -1.95 -7.55 -5.61
C THR A 83 -1.95 -7.97 -4.14
N SER A 84 -2.24 -7.03 -3.25
CA SER A 84 -2.40 -7.28 -1.82
C SER A 84 -3.41 -6.30 -1.23
N TYR A 85 -4.40 -6.84 -0.55
CA TYR A 85 -5.37 -6.04 0.19
C TYR A 85 -4.85 -5.82 1.60
N TYR A 86 -4.88 -4.58 2.04
CA TYR A 86 -4.25 -4.13 3.26
C TYR A 86 -5.24 -3.41 4.16
N ARG A 87 -5.28 -3.80 5.44
CA ARG A 87 -6.12 -3.21 6.46
C ARG A 87 -5.26 -2.63 7.57
N MET A 88 -5.53 -1.39 7.94
CA MET A 88 -4.95 -0.75 9.12
C MET A 88 -6.05 -0.52 10.16
N ASP A 89 -5.96 -1.20 11.28
CA ASP A 89 -6.84 -0.98 12.43
C ASP A 89 -6.41 0.26 13.22
N THR A 90 -7.29 0.77 14.07
CA THR A 90 -7.03 1.92 14.95
C THR A 90 -5.70 1.80 15.70
N GLY A 91 -4.92 2.87 15.68
CA GLY A 91 -3.62 2.96 16.33
C GLY A 91 -2.48 2.28 15.56
N THR A 92 -2.72 1.82 14.33
CA THR A 92 -1.65 1.33 13.45
C THR A 92 -0.93 2.50 12.81
N ILE A 93 0.40 2.53 12.93
CA ILE A 93 1.26 3.55 12.34
C ILE A 93 2.43 2.85 11.67
N LEU A 94 2.51 2.93 10.35
CA LEU A 94 3.65 2.48 9.56
C LEU A 94 4.53 3.71 9.29
N PRO A 95 5.63 3.91 10.06
CA PRO A 95 6.43 5.12 9.96
C PRO A 95 7.13 5.25 8.60
N MET A 96 7.73 6.39 8.35
CA MET A 96 8.42 6.71 7.10
C MET A 96 9.41 5.62 6.71
N HIS A 97 9.28 5.08 5.50
CA HIS A 97 10.13 4.03 4.93
C HIS A 97 10.08 4.06 3.41
N GLY A 98 10.98 3.33 2.78
CA GLY A 98 10.93 2.97 1.36
C GLY A 98 10.80 1.46 1.19
N ASP A 99 10.13 1.04 0.15
CA ASP A 99 9.99 -0.38 -0.18
C ASP A 99 11.28 -0.90 -0.86
N ILE A 100 11.82 -2.00 -0.42
CA ILE A 100 13.06 -2.57 -0.97
C ILE A 100 12.86 -3.63 -2.05
N TYR A 101 11.67 -4.16 -2.21
CA TYR A 101 11.24 -5.13 -3.24
C TYR A 101 12.20 -6.31 -3.54
N ARG A 102 13.09 -6.68 -2.60
CA ARG A 102 14.15 -7.69 -2.82
C ARG A 102 13.62 -8.95 -3.50
N ARG A 103 12.60 -9.59 -2.90
CA ARG A 103 12.03 -10.84 -3.42
C ARG A 103 11.39 -10.67 -4.80
N TYR A 104 10.76 -9.53 -5.06
CA TYR A 104 10.16 -9.22 -6.35
C TYR A 104 11.24 -9.07 -7.44
N ILE A 105 12.30 -8.34 -7.13
CA ILE A 105 13.46 -8.13 -8.02
C ILE A 105 14.11 -9.47 -8.37
N GLU A 106 14.37 -10.32 -7.38
CA GLU A 106 14.97 -11.64 -7.58
C GLU A 106 14.07 -12.55 -8.43
N LEU A 107 12.75 -12.56 -8.17
CA LEU A 107 11.80 -13.43 -8.84
C LEU A 107 11.60 -13.06 -10.31
N PHE A 108 11.57 -11.79 -10.64
CA PHE A 108 11.25 -11.30 -11.98
C PHE A 108 12.46 -10.72 -12.73
N ASN A 109 13.65 -10.79 -12.14
CA ASN A 109 14.89 -10.28 -12.71
C ASN A 109 14.75 -8.85 -13.26
N CYS A 110 14.12 -7.98 -12.49
CA CYS A 110 13.88 -6.58 -12.82
C CYS A 110 14.73 -5.64 -11.96
N THR A 111 14.69 -4.34 -12.20
CA THR A 111 15.41 -3.34 -11.40
C THR A 111 14.45 -2.55 -10.52
N LEU A 112 14.94 -2.02 -9.41
CA LEU A 112 14.15 -1.15 -8.53
C LEU A 112 13.50 0.01 -9.30
N GLY A 113 14.24 0.66 -10.19
CA GLY A 113 13.74 1.77 -10.99
C GLY A 113 12.69 1.41 -12.05
N SER A 114 12.47 0.12 -12.35
CA SER A 114 11.38 -0.34 -13.23
C SER A 114 10.11 -0.70 -12.47
N ILE A 115 10.17 -0.84 -11.14
CA ILE A 115 9.03 -1.25 -10.33
C ILE A 115 8.12 -0.05 -10.08
N GLU A 116 6.82 -0.28 -10.24
CA GLU A 116 5.79 0.68 -9.86
C GLU A 116 4.93 0.12 -8.72
N ARG A 117 4.67 0.97 -7.74
CA ARG A 117 3.73 0.76 -6.65
C ARG A 117 2.50 1.62 -6.89
N ILE A 118 1.32 1.02 -6.74
CA ILE A 118 0.05 1.73 -6.77
C ILE A 118 -0.70 1.38 -5.49
N ILE A 119 -1.22 2.40 -4.82
CA ILE A 119 -2.16 2.23 -3.70
C ILE A 119 -3.51 2.77 -4.17
N VAL A 120 -4.51 1.91 -4.22
CA VAL A 120 -5.90 2.28 -4.52
C VAL A 120 -6.67 2.35 -3.21
N PHE A 121 -7.39 3.44 -2.99
CA PHE A 121 -8.25 3.60 -1.84
C PHE A 121 -9.60 2.92 -2.10
N LEU A 122 -9.89 1.90 -1.30
CA LEU A 122 -11.09 1.08 -1.49
C LEU A 122 -12.36 1.72 -0.95
N GLU A 123 -12.20 2.74 -0.10
CA GLU A 123 -13.26 3.50 0.56
C GLU A 123 -12.93 4.98 0.57
N ASP A 124 -13.93 5.82 0.86
CA ASP A 124 -13.73 7.24 1.11
C ASP A 124 -12.85 7.46 2.34
N TRP A 125 -12.11 8.56 2.34
CA TRP A 125 -11.34 8.99 3.49
C TRP A 125 -12.19 9.14 4.74
N GLN A 126 -11.67 8.67 5.87
CA GLN A 126 -12.26 8.82 7.19
C GLN A 126 -11.31 9.61 8.10
N SER A 127 -11.89 10.33 9.07
CA SER A 127 -11.10 11.09 10.03
C SER A 127 -10.09 10.20 10.75
N GLY A 128 -8.82 10.64 10.77
CA GLY A 128 -7.71 9.89 11.35
C GLY A 128 -6.98 8.98 10.38
N HIS A 129 -7.50 8.76 9.17
CA HIS A 129 -6.75 8.08 8.12
C HIS A 129 -5.68 9.00 7.52
N TYR A 130 -4.47 8.51 7.38
CA TYR A 130 -3.32 9.29 6.92
C TYR A 130 -2.46 8.49 5.94
N LEU A 131 -2.00 9.15 4.92
CA LEU A 131 -0.94 8.70 4.03
C LEU A 131 -0.05 9.91 3.70
N GLU A 132 1.25 9.71 3.70
CA GLU A 132 2.22 10.71 3.26
C GLU A 132 3.15 10.08 2.25
N ILE A 133 3.43 10.77 1.15
CA ILE A 133 4.36 10.33 0.11
C ILE A 133 5.30 11.51 -0.21
N ASP A 134 6.59 11.29 -0.06
CA ASP A 134 7.62 12.29 -0.34
C ASP A 134 7.37 13.64 0.38
N GLY A 135 6.99 13.56 1.67
CA GLY A 135 6.68 14.73 2.50
C GLY A 135 5.34 15.41 2.21
N VAL A 136 4.50 14.84 1.32
CA VAL A 136 3.19 15.40 0.99
C VAL A 136 2.08 14.58 1.63
N PRO A 137 1.30 15.16 2.57
CA PRO A 137 0.18 14.48 3.19
C PRO A 137 -1.00 14.32 2.23
N ILE A 138 -1.67 13.18 2.32
CA ILE A 138 -2.87 12.84 1.55
C ILE A 138 -3.95 12.43 2.55
N VAL A 139 -4.99 13.26 2.69
CA VAL A 139 -6.05 13.14 3.70
C VAL A 139 -7.43 13.50 3.15
N ASP A 140 -7.66 13.33 1.86
CA ASP A 140 -8.88 13.81 1.20
C ASP A 140 -9.36 12.89 0.06
N TRP A 141 -8.90 11.63 0.05
CA TRP A 141 -9.24 10.72 -1.05
C TRP A 141 -10.69 10.27 -1.05
N LYS A 142 -11.14 9.86 -2.21
CA LYS A 142 -12.40 9.18 -2.46
C LYS A 142 -12.17 7.72 -2.86
N LYS A 143 -13.17 6.89 -2.67
CA LYS A 143 -13.20 5.53 -3.19
C LYS A 143 -12.87 5.53 -4.69
N GLY A 144 -11.83 4.80 -5.08
CA GLY A 144 -11.34 4.77 -6.47
C GLY A 144 -10.17 5.71 -6.75
N ASP A 145 -9.88 6.68 -5.88
CA ASP A 145 -8.62 7.42 -5.98
C ASP A 145 -7.45 6.45 -5.79
N TYR A 146 -6.36 6.73 -6.49
CA TYR A 146 -5.11 6.01 -6.29
C TYR A 146 -3.91 6.96 -6.28
N VAL A 147 -2.84 6.51 -5.66
CA VAL A 147 -1.52 7.11 -5.77
C VAL A 147 -0.56 6.09 -6.37
N LYS A 148 0.38 6.57 -7.19
CA LYS A 148 1.34 5.74 -7.89
C LYS A 148 2.72 6.36 -7.84
N TRP A 149 3.74 5.54 -7.58
CA TRP A 149 5.15 5.93 -7.65
C TRP A 149 6.02 4.83 -8.21
N ARG A 150 7.26 5.16 -8.52
CA ARG A 150 8.27 4.25 -9.05
C ARG A 150 9.42 4.13 -8.06
N GLY A 151 9.92 2.89 -7.90
CA GLY A 151 11.05 2.62 -7.01
C GLY A 151 10.66 2.71 -5.52
N ASP A 152 11.56 3.27 -4.73
CA ASP A 152 11.52 3.29 -3.27
C ASP A 152 11.14 4.65 -2.66
N VAL A 153 10.25 5.38 -3.29
CA VAL A 153 9.79 6.67 -2.77
C VAL A 153 9.35 6.57 -1.31
N ALA A 154 9.87 7.47 -0.48
CA ALA A 154 9.62 7.48 0.95
C ALA A 154 8.14 7.78 1.24
N HIS A 155 7.53 6.94 2.07
CA HIS A 155 6.13 7.09 2.43
C HIS A 155 5.85 6.58 3.85
N MET A 156 4.78 7.07 4.44
CA MET A 156 4.24 6.58 5.72
C MET A 156 2.72 6.52 5.69
N ALA A 157 2.15 5.68 6.53
CA ALA A 157 0.71 5.56 6.66
C ALA A 157 0.30 5.38 8.12
N ALA A 158 -0.89 5.89 8.48
CA ALA A 158 -1.44 5.71 9.82
C ALA A 158 -2.96 5.60 9.78
N ASN A 159 -3.50 4.94 10.79
CA ASN A 159 -4.91 5.01 11.14
C ASN A 159 -5.04 5.42 12.61
N LEU A 160 -5.36 6.67 12.84
CA LEU A 160 -5.63 7.26 14.14
C LEU A 160 -7.15 7.43 14.39
N GLY A 161 -7.96 7.02 13.42
CA GLY A 161 -9.42 7.03 13.49
C GLY A 161 -10.00 5.80 14.15
N THR A 162 -11.32 5.71 14.18
CA THR A 162 -12.07 4.59 14.78
C THR A 162 -12.39 3.48 13.80
N ASP A 163 -12.43 3.79 12.52
CA ASP A 163 -12.80 2.84 11.47
C ASP A 163 -11.56 2.24 10.79
N PRO A 164 -11.55 0.95 10.44
CA PRO A 164 -10.45 0.35 9.70
C PRO A 164 -10.22 1.05 8.37
N ARG A 165 -8.96 1.21 7.98
CA ARG A 165 -8.56 1.78 6.69
C ARG A 165 -8.18 0.66 5.73
N TYR A 166 -8.86 0.60 4.59
CA TYR A 166 -8.63 -0.42 3.58
C TYR A 166 -8.00 0.16 2.32
N THR A 167 -6.94 -0.48 1.85
CA THR A 167 -6.28 -0.15 0.59
C THR A 167 -5.95 -1.42 -0.20
N LEU A 168 -5.91 -1.28 -1.52
CA LEU A 168 -5.35 -2.28 -2.41
C LEU A 168 -3.96 -1.80 -2.84
N GLN A 169 -2.97 -2.64 -2.61
CA GLN A 169 -1.59 -2.41 -3.04
C GLN A 169 -1.33 -3.24 -4.30
N ILE A 170 -0.83 -2.60 -5.33
CA ILE A 170 -0.44 -3.23 -6.59
C ILE A 170 1.04 -2.99 -6.81
N THR A 171 1.77 -4.04 -7.15
CA THR A 171 3.17 -3.97 -7.54
C THR A 171 3.33 -4.62 -8.90
N GLY A 172 3.99 -3.94 -9.81
CA GLY A 172 4.33 -4.46 -11.13
C GLY A 172 5.60 -3.79 -11.63
N HIS A 173 6.11 -4.20 -12.80
CA HIS A 173 7.23 -3.50 -13.44
C HIS A 173 6.96 -3.25 -14.93
N ILE A 174 7.60 -2.25 -15.51
CA ILE A 174 7.54 -1.89 -16.92
C ILE A 174 8.69 -2.49 -17.71
#